data_9242e8c8e89c9a8edfbcc9b7a35e2db9
#
_entry.id   9242e8c8e89c9a8edfbcc9b7a35e2db9
#
_cell.length_a   1.000
_cell.length_b   1.000
_cell.length_c   1.000
_cell.angle_alpha   90.00
_cell.angle_beta   90.00
_cell.angle_gamma   90.00
#
_symmetry.space_group_name_H-M   'P 1'
#
loop_
_entity.id
_entity.type
_entity.pdbx_description
1 polymer ?
#
loop_
_entity_poly.entity_id
_entity_poly.type
_entity_poly.pdbx_seq_one_letter_code
_entity_poly.pdbx_strand_id
1 'polypeptide(L)'
;GVIVRVLYDDVGCWNVKKKFFDEMKESGVEVYAFLKVVFPIFSSKVNYRNHRKIVVIDGKVGFVGGMNIADRYVKGLVWGNWRDLHFKITGKGAQGLQSSFLIDWYVVSKNLITSRDYYPITPAYGESCIQIATSGPVGQWRTLLQAAIFSIANAKNYIYIQTPYFLPTEG
;
A
#
# COMPACT_ATOMS: atom_id res chain seq x y z
N GLY A 1 -15.20 -20.43 -3.88
CA GLY A 1 -13.83 -19.96 -3.93
C GLY A 1 -13.72 -18.54 -3.39
N VAL A 2 -12.49 -18.07 -3.20
CA VAL A 2 -12.19 -16.70 -2.76
C VAL A 2 -11.85 -15.85 -3.98
N ILE A 3 -12.39 -14.63 -4.05
CA ILE A 3 -11.98 -13.65 -5.08
C ILE A 3 -10.67 -13.02 -4.60
N VAL A 4 -9.62 -13.15 -5.40
CA VAL A 4 -8.30 -12.57 -5.09
C VAL A 4 -7.92 -11.55 -6.14
N ARG A 5 -7.53 -10.35 -5.72
CA ARG A 5 -7.06 -9.25 -6.56
C ARG A 5 -5.70 -8.79 -6.12
N VAL A 6 -4.79 -8.68 -7.07
CA VAL A 6 -3.40 -8.29 -6.83
C VAL A 6 -3.02 -7.11 -7.70
N LEU A 7 -2.51 -6.06 -7.07
CA LEU A 7 -1.80 -4.97 -7.72
C LEU A 7 -0.32 -5.06 -7.37
N TYR A 8 0.53 -5.00 -8.36
CA TYR A 8 1.98 -4.96 -8.13
C TYR A 8 2.61 -3.74 -8.82
N ASP A 9 3.65 -3.23 -8.22
CA ASP A 9 4.45 -2.16 -8.82
C ASP A 9 5.28 -2.72 -9.98
N ASP A 10 5.07 -2.21 -11.18
CA ASP A 10 5.70 -2.73 -12.41
C ASP A 10 7.23 -2.70 -12.31
N VAL A 11 7.79 -1.54 -11.97
CA VAL A 11 9.25 -1.36 -11.86
C VAL A 11 9.84 -2.18 -10.71
N GLY A 12 9.14 -2.25 -9.57
CA GLY A 12 9.56 -3.05 -8.42
C GLY A 12 9.59 -4.55 -8.68
N CYS A 13 8.89 -5.00 -9.72
CA CYS A 13 8.77 -6.40 -10.09
C CYS A 13 9.50 -6.78 -11.40
N TRP A 14 10.35 -5.92 -11.96
CA TRP A 14 11.06 -6.23 -13.22
C TRP A 14 11.91 -7.51 -13.16
N ASN A 15 12.39 -7.86 -11.98
CA ASN A 15 13.15 -9.10 -11.77
C ASN A 15 12.26 -10.33 -11.56
N VAL A 16 10.94 -10.15 -11.48
CA VAL A 16 9.98 -11.26 -11.32
C VAL A 16 9.64 -11.82 -12.70
N LYS A 17 9.82 -13.12 -12.88
CA LYS A 17 9.51 -13.76 -14.16
C LYS A 17 8.02 -13.64 -14.48
N LYS A 18 7.70 -13.32 -15.73
CA LYS A 18 6.32 -13.23 -16.23
C LYS A 18 5.49 -14.47 -15.86
N LYS A 19 6.09 -15.66 -15.95
CA LYS A 19 5.47 -16.94 -15.61
C LYS A 19 4.80 -16.92 -14.21
N PHE A 20 5.41 -16.26 -13.23
CA PHE A 20 4.84 -16.15 -11.88
C PHE A 20 3.45 -15.48 -11.88
N PHE A 21 3.31 -14.40 -12.63
CA PHE A 21 2.02 -13.71 -12.74
C PHE A 21 1.02 -14.47 -13.63
N ASP A 22 1.50 -15.19 -14.63
CA ASP A 22 0.67 -16.03 -15.50
C ASP A 22 0.08 -17.21 -14.69
N GLU A 23 0.87 -17.89 -13.87
CA GLU A 23 0.40 -18.95 -12.95
C GLU A 23 -0.65 -18.45 -11.95
N MET A 24 -0.49 -17.23 -11.43
CA MET A 24 -1.53 -16.61 -10.57
C MET A 24 -2.85 -16.43 -11.34
N LYS A 25 -2.80 -15.96 -12.58
CA LYS A 25 -4.00 -15.77 -13.42
C LYS A 25 -4.66 -17.10 -13.76
N GLU A 26 -3.88 -18.11 -14.11
CA GLU A 26 -4.37 -19.47 -14.36
C GLU A 26 -5.08 -20.07 -13.13
N SER A 27 -4.63 -19.67 -11.92
CA SER A 27 -5.27 -20.04 -10.66
C SER A 27 -6.52 -19.18 -10.32
N GLY A 28 -6.95 -18.30 -11.24
CA GLY A 28 -8.14 -17.47 -11.07
C GLY A 28 -7.92 -16.16 -10.30
N VAL A 29 -6.66 -15.76 -10.06
CA VAL A 29 -6.34 -14.48 -9.43
C VAL A 29 -6.37 -13.35 -10.46
N GLU A 30 -7.07 -12.27 -10.17
CA GLU A 30 -7.04 -11.06 -10.97
C GLU A 30 -5.76 -10.26 -10.65
N VAL A 31 -4.83 -10.15 -11.62
CA VAL A 31 -3.50 -9.55 -11.41
C VAL A 31 -3.24 -8.44 -12.40
N TYR A 32 -2.87 -7.25 -11.89
CA TYR A 32 -2.52 -6.08 -12.71
C TYR A 32 -1.23 -5.41 -12.25
N ALA A 33 -0.42 -4.97 -13.23
CA ALA A 33 0.68 -4.06 -12.98
C ALA A 33 0.14 -2.63 -12.77
N PHE A 34 0.58 -1.97 -11.71
CA PHE A 34 0.21 -0.58 -11.49
C PHE A 34 1.02 0.34 -12.40
N LEU A 35 0.33 1.08 -13.26
CA LEU A 35 0.90 2.05 -14.20
C LEU A 35 2.12 1.50 -14.96
N LYS A 36 1.91 0.43 -15.69
CA LYS A 36 2.93 -0.24 -16.48
C LYS A 36 3.79 0.75 -17.27
N VAL A 37 5.11 0.64 -17.11
CA VAL A 37 6.08 1.47 -17.82
C VAL A 37 6.30 0.89 -19.21
N VAL A 38 5.87 1.65 -20.23
CA VAL A 38 6.09 1.32 -21.63
C VAL A 38 7.25 2.18 -22.15
N PHE A 39 8.21 1.57 -22.83
CA PHE A 39 9.31 2.28 -23.46
C PHE A 39 8.84 3.40 -24.40
N PRO A 40 9.56 4.54 -24.51
CA PRO A 40 10.92 4.79 -24.01
C PRO A 40 10.96 5.19 -22.53
N ILE A 41 12.01 4.76 -21.83
CA ILE A 41 12.27 4.93 -20.38
C ILE A 41 12.25 6.39 -19.90
N PHE A 42 12.36 7.34 -20.80
CA PHE A 42 12.35 8.78 -20.51
C PHE A 42 10.97 9.38 -20.23
N SER A 43 9.94 8.55 -20.05
CA SER A 43 8.65 9.09 -19.63
C SER A 43 8.71 9.48 -18.16
N SER A 44 8.21 10.66 -17.81
CA SER A 44 8.03 11.15 -16.44
C SER A 44 7.24 10.17 -15.54
N LYS A 45 6.59 9.19 -16.16
CA LYS A 45 5.79 8.14 -15.49
C LYS A 45 6.61 7.10 -14.74
N VAL A 46 7.92 6.99 -14.94
CA VAL A 46 8.79 6.08 -14.16
C VAL A 46 8.71 6.38 -12.66
N ASN A 47 8.41 7.61 -12.28
CA ASN A 47 8.25 8.04 -10.91
C ASN A 47 6.83 7.79 -10.33
N TYR A 48 5.85 7.43 -11.17
CA TYR A 48 4.48 7.12 -10.72
C TYR A 48 4.37 5.68 -10.25
N ARG A 49 4.96 5.40 -9.09
CA ARG A 49 5.03 4.06 -8.51
C ARG A 49 4.00 3.85 -7.42
N ASN A 50 3.53 2.63 -7.29
CA ASN A 50 2.71 2.23 -6.14
C ASN A 50 3.60 1.61 -5.08
N HIS A 51 3.87 2.35 -4.01
CA HIS A 51 4.70 1.89 -2.91
C HIS A 51 3.87 1.42 -1.70
N ARG A 52 2.56 1.34 -1.84
CA ARG A 52 1.65 0.87 -0.78
C ARG A 52 1.78 -0.63 -0.60
N LYS A 53 1.94 -1.08 0.66
CA LYS A 53 1.90 -2.48 1.04
C LYS A 53 0.61 -2.65 1.82
N ILE A 54 -0.44 -3.02 1.12
CA ILE A 54 -1.79 -3.15 1.66
C ILE A 54 -2.31 -4.54 1.34
N VAL A 55 -2.83 -5.24 2.35
CA VAL A 55 -3.65 -6.42 2.17
C VAL A 55 -4.97 -6.18 2.89
N VAL A 56 -6.09 -6.44 2.22
CA VAL A 56 -7.42 -6.38 2.86
C VAL A 56 -8.13 -7.70 2.66
N ILE A 57 -8.72 -8.20 3.71
CA ILE A 57 -9.45 -9.46 3.73
C ILE A 57 -10.88 -9.17 4.13
N ASP A 58 -11.83 -9.46 3.23
CA ASP A 58 -13.27 -9.34 3.39
C ASP A 58 -13.74 -7.95 3.86
N GLY A 59 -12.96 -6.88 3.67
CA GLY A 59 -13.26 -5.55 4.19
C GLY A 59 -13.26 -5.45 5.72
N LYS A 60 -12.83 -6.49 6.43
CA LYS A 60 -12.86 -6.61 7.90
C LYS A 60 -11.48 -6.51 8.54
N VAL A 61 -10.47 -7.05 7.86
CA VAL A 61 -9.08 -7.07 8.34
C VAL A 61 -8.20 -6.44 7.26
N GLY A 62 -7.36 -5.53 7.68
CA GLY A 62 -6.37 -4.89 6.83
C GLY A 62 -4.96 -5.05 7.39
N PHE A 63 -3.98 -5.13 6.50
CA PHE A 63 -2.57 -5.07 6.84
C PHE A 63 -1.93 -3.93 6.05
N VAL A 64 -1.10 -3.14 6.71
CA VAL A 64 -0.39 -2.01 6.10
C VAL A 64 0.95 -1.77 6.80
N GLY A 65 1.99 -1.47 6.04
CA GLY A 65 3.30 -1.19 6.61
C GLY A 65 4.41 -1.16 5.57
N GLY A 66 5.64 -1.34 6.00
CA GLY A 66 6.83 -1.28 5.15
C GLY A 66 7.20 -2.61 4.48
N MET A 67 6.70 -3.75 4.97
CA MET A 67 7.08 -5.08 4.46
C MET A 67 6.56 -5.31 3.04
N ASN A 68 7.47 -5.68 2.13
CA ASN A 68 7.10 -6.23 0.84
C ASN A 68 7.03 -7.77 0.89
N ILE A 69 6.44 -8.37 -0.13
CA ILE A 69 6.50 -9.83 -0.35
C ILE A 69 7.85 -10.13 -1.00
N ALA A 70 8.87 -10.41 -0.16
CA ALA A 70 10.21 -10.75 -0.62
C ALA A 70 10.97 -11.55 0.46
N ASP A 71 11.86 -12.44 0.02
CA ASP A 71 12.60 -13.35 0.88
C ASP A 71 13.37 -12.65 1.99
N ARG A 72 13.92 -11.45 1.75
CA ARG A 72 14.67 -10.69 2.75
C ARG A 72 13.87 -10.35 4.01
N TYR A 73 12.54 -10.24 3.92
CA TYR A 73 11.67 -9.98 5.07
C TYR A 73 11.40 -11.22 5.92
N VAL A 74 11.62 -12.41 5.34
CA VAL A 74 11.38 -13.70 5.99
C VAL A 74 12.69 -14.35 6.42
N LYS A 75 13.67 -14.39 5.52
CA LYS A 75 14.97 -15.08 5.70
C LYS A 75 16.06 -14.17 6.24
N GLY A 76 15.84 -12.85 6.24
CA GLY A 76 16.89 -11.87 6.53
C GLY A 76 17.85 -11.69 5.35
N LEU A 77 18.98 -11.06 5.65
CA LEU A 77 20.09 -10.81 4.74
C LEU A 77 21.38 -11.42 5.32
N VAL A 78 22.41 -11.56 4.50
CA VAL A 78 23.70 -12.14 4.91
C VAL A 78 24.29 -11.43 6.15
N TRP A 79 24.02 -10.13 6.29
CA TRP A 79 24.54 -9.28 7.38
C TRP A 79 23.53 -9.04 8.52
N GLY A 80 22.34 -9.66 8.50
CA GLY A 80 21.37 -9.56 9.59
C GLY A 80 19.90 -9.69 9.17
N ASN A 81 19.04 -9.67 10.17
CA ASN A 81 17.60 -9.73 9.96
C ASN A 81 17.06 -8.38 9.49
N TRP A 82 16.19 -8.40 8.48
CA TRP A 82 15.44 -7.22 8.07
C TRP A 82 14.38 -6.91 9.12
N ARG A 83 14.40 -5.68 9.65
CA ARG A 83 13.37 -5.20 10.58
C ARG A 83 12.48 -4.18 9.88
N ASP A 84 11.18 -4.36 10.01
CA ASP A 84 10.17 -3.45 9.47
C ASP A 84 8.94 -3.40 10.37
N LEU A 85 8.12 -2.38 10.22
CA LEU A 85 6.85 -2.25 10.92
C LEU A 85 5.69 -2.56 9.96
N HIS A 86 4.77 -3.40 10.44
CA HIS A 86 3.56 -3.75 9.72
C HIS A 86 2.40 -3.86 10.71
N PHE A 87 1.29 -3.20 10.40
CA PHE A 87 0.12 -3.13 11.26
C PHE A 87 -0.96 -4.07 10.75
N LYS A 88 -1.61 -4.77 11.66
CA LYS A 88 -2.89 -5.43 11.45
C LYS A 88 -3.99 -4.53 12.01
N ILE A 89 -4.95 -4.16 11.17
CA ILE A 89 -6.08 -3.30 11.51
C ILE A 89 -7.35 -4.14 11.37
N THR A 90 -8.21 -4.13 12.38
CA THR A 90 -9.51 -4.80 12.36
C THR A 90 -10.64 -3.79 12.50
N GLY A 91 -11.81 -4.12 11.95
CA GLY A 91 -12.99 -3.26 12.00
C GLY A 91 -12.99 -2.16 10.93
N LYS A 92 -13.64 -1.04 11.24
CA LYS A 92 -13.87 0.06 10.27
C LYS A 92 -12.60 0.65 9.66
N GLY A 93 -11.47 0.64 10.38
CA GLY A 93 -10.18 1.09 9.86
C GLY A 93 -9.70 0.30 8.63
N ALA A 94 -10.03 -0.99 8.55
CA ALA A 94 -9.73 -1.82 7.38
C ALA A 94 -10.44 -1.33 6.12
N GLN A 95 -11.62 -0.74 6.25
CA GLN A 95 -12.38 -0.20 5.12
C GLN A 95 -11.71 1.02 4.48
N GLY A 96 -10.95 1.80 5.24
CA GLY A 96 -10.11 2.87 4.68
C GLY A 96 -9.00 2.32 3.79
N LEU A 97 -8.38 1.20 4.17
CA LEU A 97 -7.43 0.48 3.32
C LEU A 97 -8.10 -0.14 2.10
N GLN A 98 -9.31 -0.71 2.28
CA GLN A 98 -10.14 -1.21 1.18
C GLN A 98 -10.41 -0.13 0.13
N SER A 99 -10.82 1.06 0.57
CA SER A 99 -11.07 2.19 -0.33
C SER A 99 -9.81 2.58 -1.09
N SER A 100 -8.67 2.66 -0.41
CA SER A 100 -7.38 2.98 -1.05
C SER A 100 -7.01 1.94 -2.12
N PHE A 101 -7.18 0.65 -1.82
CA PHE A 101 -6.93 -0.43 -2.78
C PHE A 101 -7.88 -0.36 -3.98
N LEU A 102 -9.18 -0.18 -3.75
CA LEU A 102 -10.19 -0.16 -4.83
C LEU A 102 -10.05 1.05 -5.76
N ILE A 103 -9.58 2.20 -5.26
CA ILE A 103 -9.23 3.34 -6.09
C ILE A 103 -8.06 2.99 -7.02
N ASP A 104 -6.99 2.42 -6.49
CA ASP A 104 -5.83 2.00 -7.28
C ASP A 104 -6.23 0.88 -8.28
N TRP A 105 -7.10 -0.04 -7.86
CA TRP A 105 -7.66 -1.08 -8.72
C TRP A 105 -8.41 -0.50 -9.91
N TYR A 106 -9.29 0.47 -9.67
CA TYR A 106 -10.02 1.14 -10.74
C TYR A 106 -9.09 1.84 -11.75
N VAL A 107 -8.02 2.47 -11.25
CA VAL A 107 -7.04 3.16 -12.12
C VAL A 107 -6.48 2.23 -13.19
N VAL A 108 -6.21 0.96 -12.86
CA VAL A 108 -5.55 0.02 -13.78
C VAL A 108 -6.51 -0.92 -14.49
N SER A 109 -7.54 -1.41 -13.80
CA SER A 109 -8.49 -2.39 -14.36
C SER A 109 -9.63 -1.74 -15.15
N LYS A 110 -9.89 -0.44 -14.87
CA LYS A 110 -11.08 0.30 -15.34
C LYS A 110 -12.42 -0.32 -14.88
N ASN A 111 -12.35 -1.24 -13.95
CA ASN A 111 -13.52 -1.89 -13.35
C ASN A 111 -13.83 -1.24 -11.99
N LEU A 112 -14.91 -0.46 -11.95
CA LEU A 112 -15.36 0.19 -10.73
C LEU A 112 -16.16 -0.80 -9.87
N ILE A 113 -15.62 -1.11 -8.70
CA ILE A 113 -16.25 -2.00 -7.73
C ILE A 113 -17.02 -1.16 -6.71
N THR A 114 -18.35 -1.25 -6.74
CA THR A 114 -19.26 -0.43 -5.90
C THR A 114 -20.11 -1.26 -4.95
N SER A 115 -20.00 -2.60 -4.98
CA SER A 115 -20.82 -3.46 -4.11
C SER A 115 -20.57 -3.18 -2.63
N ARG A 116 -21.66 -3.12 -1.86
CA ARG A 116 -21.60 -2.97 -0.40
C ARG A 116 -20.97 -4.17 0.31
N ASP A 117 -20.86 -5.31 -0.36
CA ASP A 117 -20.20 -6.50 0.18
C ASP A 117 -18.72 -6.26 0.52
N TYR A 118 -18.09 -5.29 -0.16
CA TYR A 118 -16.73 -4.87 0.14
C TYR A 118 -16.61 -3.98 1.38
N TYR A 119 -17.74 -3.51 1.92
CA TYR A 119 -17.80 -2.64 3.10
C TYR A 119 -18.80 -3.20 4.13
N PRO A 120 -18.53 -4.40 4.66
CA PRO A 120 -19.42 -5.04 5.61
C PRO A 120 -19.52 -4.22 6.90
N ILE A 121 -20.66 -4.34 7.56
CA ILE A 121 -20.82 -3.79 8.91
C ILE A 121 -19.91 -4.58 9.84
N THR A 122 -19.02 -3.88 10.51
CA THR A 122 -18.07 -4.47 11.47
C THR A 122 -18.26 -3.83 12.84
N PRO A 123 -18.20 -4.63 13.94
CA PRO A 123 -18.23 -4.07 15.27
C PRO A 123 -16.97 -3.25 15.55
N ALA A 124 -17.00 -2.43 16.57
CA ALA A 124 -15.80 -1.84 17.16
C ALA A 124 -15.06 -2.92 17.98
N TYR A 125 -13.82 -3.18 17.61
CA TYR A 125 -12.96 -4.15 18.30
C TYR A 125 -12.07 -3.52 19.37
N GLY A 126 -12.10 -2.20 19.50
CA GLY A 126 -11.30 -1.43 20.44
C GLY A 126 -11.60 0.06 20.34
N GLU A 127 -10.89 0.86 21.12
CA GLU A 127 -11.08 2.32 21.23
C GLU A 127 -10.08 3.15 20.41
N SER A 128 -9.21 2.50 19.66
CA SER A 128 -8.21 3.20 18.84
C SER A 128 -8.85 3.98 17.70
N CYS A 129 -8.57 5.28 17.63
CA CYS A 129 -8.94 6.11 16.49
C CYS A 129 -7.92 5.93 15.36
N ILE A 130 -8.38 5.53 14.18
CA ILE A 130 -7.54 5.28 13.02
C ILE A 130 -8.01 6.13 11.85
N GLN A 131 -7.09 6.86 11.24
CA GLN A 131 -7.31 7.60 10.01
C GLN A 131 -6.36 7.07 8.93
N ILE A 132 -6.89 6.73 7.76
CA ILE A 132 -6.09 6.35 6.60
C ILE A 132 -5.90 7.59 5.73
N ALA A 133 -4.67 8.08 5.71
CA ALA A 133 -4.26 9.19 4.84
C ALA A 133 -3.43 8.64 3.68
N THR A 134 -3.72 9.09 2.47
CA THR A 134 -2.98 8.68 1.27
C THR A 134 -2.28 9.88 0.63
N SER A 135 -1.13 9.65 0.03
CA SER A 135 -0.43 10.62 -0.79
C SER A 135 0.00 9.98 -2.10
N GLY A 136 0.11 10.76 -3.15
CA GLY A 136 0.50 10.27 -4.47
C GLY A 136 1.23 11.35 -5.28
N PRO A 137 1.89 10.97 -6.39
CA PRO A 137 2.72 11.89 -7.17
C PRO A 137 1.93 12.95 -7.95
N VAL A 138 0.64 12.73 -8.16
CA VAL A 138 -0.25 13.63 -8.94
C VAL A 138 -1.12 14.54 -8.08
N GLY A 139 -1.11 14.40 -6.76
CA GLY A 139 -1.90 15.21 -5.85
C GLY A 139 -1.34 16.62 -5.73
N GLN A 140 -2.19 17.65 -5.71
CA GLN A 140 -1.78 19.04 -5.41
C GLN A 140 -1.24 19.17 -3.98
N TRP A 141 -1.68 18.31 -3.08
CA TRP A 141 -1.35 18.35 -1.66
C TRP A 141 -0.38 17.23 -1.28
N ARG A 142 0.70 17.59 -0.61
CA ARG A 142 1.63 16.63 0.02
C ARG A 142 1.08 16.18 1.37
N THR A 143 -0.07 15.48 1.35
CA THR A 143 -0.87 15.16 2.53
C THR A 143 -0.05 14.52 3.65
N LEU A 144 0.80 13.54 3.35
CA LEU A 144 1.61 12.88 4.38
C LEU A 144 2.69 13.80 4.95
N LEU A 145 3.30 14.66 4.12
CA LEU A 145 4.25 15.66 4.60
C LEU A 145 3.57 16.67 5.53
N GLN A 146 2.40 17.18 5.12
CA GLN A 146 1.62 18.10 5.96
C GLN A 146 1.19 17.46 7.28
N ALA A 147 0.75 16.20 7.26
CA ALA A 147 0.41 15.46 8.47
C ALA A 147 1.62 15.27 9.39
N ALA A 148 2.81 14.99 8.84
CA ALA A 148 4.04 14.88 9.62
C ALA A 148 4.44 16.22 10.24
N ILE A 149 4.44 17.33 9.47
CA ILE A 149 4.75 18.67 9.97
C ILE A 149 3.74 19.08 11.06
N PHE A 150 2.45 18.86 10.84
CA PHE A 150 1.41 19.14 11.83
C PHE A 150 1.65 18.37 13.14
N SER A 151 1.98 17.08 13.04
CA SER A 151 2.24 16.24 14.21
C SER A 151 3.46 16.72 14.99
N ILE A 152 4.54 17.10 14.29
CA ILE A 152 5.77 17.62 14.90
C ILE A 152 5.49 18.95 15.59
N ALA A 153 4.80 19.87 14.92
CA ALA A 153 4.51 21.20 15.45
C ALA A 153 3.56 21.18 16.66
N ASN A 154 2.70 20.16 16.78
CA ASN A 154 1.73 20.03 17.87
C ASN A 154 2.13 19.05 18.97
N ALA A 155 3.29 18.43 18.88
CA ALA A 155 3.79 17.54 19.94
C ALA A 155 3.97 18.34 21.25
N LYS A 156 3.45 17.80 22.37
CA LYS A 156 3.49 18.47 23.67
C LYS A 156 4.65 18.00 24.56
N ASN A 157 5.04 16.73 24.43
CA ASN A 157 6.07 16.17 25.31
C ASN A 157 7.26 15.64 24.50
N TYR A 158 7.01 14.77 23.53
CA TYR A 158 8.07 14.16 22.70
C TYR A 158 7.50 13.64 21.39
N ILE A 159 8.38 13.41 20.44
CA ILE A 159 8.10 12.72 19.20
C ILE A 159 9.28 11.78 18.87
N TYR A 160 8.96 10.55 18.50
CA TYR A 160 9.93 9.58 17.99
C TYR A 160 9.70 9.34 16.51
N ILE A 161 10.73 9.50 15.71
CA ILE A 161 10.70 9.26 14.28
C ILE A 161 11.69 8.13 13.97
N GLN A 162 11.19 7.03 13.39
CA GLN A 162 12.03 5.92 12.95
C GLN A 162 11.82 5.73 11.44
N THR A 163 12.81 6.08 10.66
CA THR A 163 12.80 5.91 9.21
C THR A 163 14.23 5.77 8.68
N PRO A 164 14.48 4.90 7.69
CA PRO A 164 15.78 4.85 7.00
C PRO A 164 15.95 6.02 6.03
N TYR A 165 14.90 6.78 5.72
CA TYR A 165 14.89 7.85 4.73
C TYR A 165 14.40 9.16 5.34
N PHE A 166 15.15 9.70 6.28
CA PHE A 166 14.85 11.02 6.82
C PHE A 166 15.47 12.08 5.92
N LEU A 167 14.70 12.55 4.97
CA LEU A 167 15.10 13.58 4.00
C LEU A 167 14.19 14.80 4.18
N PRO A 168 14.49 15.67 5.18
CA PRO A 168 13.73 16.90 5.36
C PRO A 168 13.94 17.81 4.15
N THR A 169 12.85 18.39 3.66
CA THR A 169 12.91 19.46 2.66
C THR A 169 13.04 20.78 3.38
N GLU A 170 13.69 21.76 2.73
CA GLU A 170 13.65 23.15 3.19
C GLU A 170 12.18 23.59 3.28
N GLY A 171 11.73 23.98 4.46
CA GLY A 171 10.36 24.37 4.77
C GLY A 171 10.09 25.84 4.55
#